data_cbb75da1601ec84bb94dcda1358c183c
#
_entry.id   cbb75da1601ec84bb94dcda1358c183c
#
_cell.length_a   1.000
_cell.length_b   1.000
_cell.length_c   1.000
_cell.angle_alpha   90.00
_cell.angle_beta   90.00
_cell.angle_gamma   90.00
#
_symmetry.space_group_name_H-M   'P 1'
#
loop_
_entity.id
_entity.type
_entity.pdbx_description
1 polymer ?
#
loop_
_entity_poly.entity_id
_entity_poly.type
_entity_poly.pdbx_seq_one_letter_code
_entity_poly.pdbx_strand_id
1 'polypeptide(L)'
;LQKVASSLGHPVSQPTFKFPIHSASQVTALAATVENLGAAAYLGQAPRIQSKEILAAALAIHTVEGRHAAALNDLLHKSPTPDGAFAKPMSMAQVLPVVKPFIVS
;
A
#
# COMPACT_ATOMS: atom_id res chain seq x y z
N LEU A 1 -11.40 2.58 -0.16
CA LEU A 1 -11.35 2.12 -1.57
C LEU A 1 -12.68 1.52 -2.03
N GLN A 2 -13.32 0.63 -1.26
CA GLN A 2 -14.62 0.04 -1.65
C GLN A 2 -15.71 1.08 -1.91
N LYS A 3 -15.81 2.11 -1.07
CA LYS A 3 -16.77 3.20 -1.26
C LYS A 3 -16.53 3.95 -2.58
N VAL A 4 -15.27 4.21 -2.92
CA VAL A 4 -14.89 4.87 -4.18
C VAL A 4 -15.21 3.95 -5.36
N ALA A 5 -14.81 2.67 -5.31
CA ALA A 5 -15.12 1.71 -6.37
C ALA A 5 -16.63 1.53 -6.58
N SER A 6 -17.42 1.46 -5.49
CA SER A 6 -18.89 1.38 -5.55
C SER A 6 -19.51 2.62 -6.16
N SER A 7 -19.01 3.82 -5.84
CA SER A 7 -19.50 5.07 -6.43
C SER A 7 -19.24 5.19 -7.94
N LEU A 8 -18.25 4.45 -8.44
CA LEU A 8 -17.86 4.39 -9.85
C LEU A 8 -18.59 3.30 -10.65
N GLY A 9 -19.49 2.53 -10.00
CA GLY A 9 -20.36 1.56 -10.66
C GLY A 9 -19.78 0.18 -10.95
N HIS A 10 -18.52 -0.08 -10.59
CA HIS A 10 -17.86 -1.37 -10.85
C HIS A 10 -17.04 -1.85 -9.62
N PRO A 11 -17.73 -2.22 -8.51
CA PRO A 11 -17.01 -2.74 -7.35
C PRO A 11 -16.35 -4.07 -7.68
N VAL A 12 -15.05 -4.16 -7.43
CA VAL A 12 -14.32 -5.43 -7.45
C VAL A 12 -14.57 -6.15 -6.13
N SER A 13 -14.76 -7.47 -6.17
CA SER A 13 -14.87 -8.25 -4.94
C SER A 13 -13.58 -8.14 -4.13
N GLN A 14 -13.75 -7.90 -2.82
CA GLN A 14 -12.59 -7.81 -1.93
C GLN A 14 -11.99 -9.21 -1.75
N PRO A 15 -10.67 -9.38 -1.96
CA PRO A 15 -10.01 -10.64 -1.69
C PRO A 15 -9.98 -10.93 -0.20
N THR A 16 -9.92 -12.22 0.16
CA THR A 16 -9.71 -12.66 1.53
C THR A 16 -8.21 -12.78 1.79
N PHE A 17 -7.76 -12.24 2.92
CA PHE A 17 -6.36 -12.25 3.31
C PHE A 17 -6.12 -13.13 4.53
N LYS A 18 -4.96 -13.76 4.57
CA LYS A 18 -4.43 -14.47 5.74
C LYS A 18 -2.98 -14.06 5.96
N PHE A 19 -2.68 -13.59 7.17
CA PHE A 19 -1.35 -13.16 7.56
C PHE A 19 -0.74 -14.13 8.57
N PRO A 20 0.47 -14.65 8.36
CA PRO A 20 1.16 -15.55 9.29
C PRO A 20 1.76 -14.77 10.45
N ILE A 21 0.90 -14.29 11.35
CA ILE A 21 1.29 -13.47 12.50
C ILE A 21 1.19 -14.29 13.77
N HIS A 22 2.31 -14.38 14.52
CA HIS A 22 2.41 -15.16 15.76
C HIS A 22 2.96 -14.34 16.95
N SER A 23 3.39 -13.08 16.72
CA SER A 23 3.92 -12.20 17.76
C SER A 23 3.70 -10.73 17.41
N ALA A 24 3.77 -9.84 18.42
CA ALA A 24 3.66 -8.40 18.23
C ALA A 24 4.76 -7.84 17.32
N SER A 25 5.99 -8.34 17.43
CA SER A 25 7.09 -7.93 16.57
C SER A 25 6.86 -8.30 15.09
N GLN A 26 6.26 -9.45 14.83
CA GLN A 26 5.86 -9.87 13.48
C GLN A 26 4.76 -8.98 12.92
N VAL A 27 3.79 -8.55 13.74
CA VAL A 27 2.75 -7.58 13.33
C VAL A 27 3.38 -6.28 12.86
N THR A 28 4.29 -5.71 13.65
CA THR A 28 4.95 -4.43 13.32
C THR A 28 5.79 -4.55 12.04
N ALA A 29 6.56 -5.63 11.91
CA ALA A 29 7.38 -5.86 10.71
C ALA A 29 6.54 -6.06 9.45
N LEU A 30 5.46 -6.85 9.54
CA LEU A 30 4.54 -7.07 8.42
C LEU A 30 3.80 -5.79 8.05
N ALA A 31 3.30 -5.05 9.05
CA ALA A 31 2.64 -3.77 8.82
C ALA A 31 3.55 -2.78 8.10
N ALA A 32 4.82 -2.65 8.53
CA ALA A 32 5.79 -1.81 7.85
C ALA A 32 6.00 -2.23 6.38
N THR A 33 6.09 -3.53 6.12
CA THR A 33 6.22 -4.06 4.75
C THR A 33 5.01 -3.70 3.90
N VAL A 34 3.80 -3.90 4.42
CA VAL A 34 2.54 -3.63 3.70
C VAL A 34 2.36 -2.14 3.44
N GLU A 35 2.64 -1.28 4.42
CA GLU A 35 2.51 0.18 4.27
C GLU A 35 3.53 0.75 3.27
N ASN A 36 4.80 0.33 3.33
CA ASN A 36 5.81 0.73 2.34
C ASN A 36 5.42 0.26 0.93
N LEU A 37 4.93 -0.97 0.82
CA LEU A 37 4.46 -1.53 -0.46
C LEU A 37 3.25 -0.75 -0.99
N GLY A 38 2.29 -0.42 -0.12
CA GLY A 38 1.09 0.34 -0.47
C GLY A 38 1.45 1.72 -1.02
N ALA A 39 2.32 2.45 -0.32
CA ALA A 39 2.80 3.75 -0.78
C ALA A 39 3.47 3.66 -2.16
N ALA A 40 4.35 2.69 -2.37
CA ALA A 40 5.03 2.47 -3.65
C ALA A 40 4.07 2.05 -4.78
N ALA A 41 3.06 1.24 -4.46
CA ALA A 41 2.04 0.78 -5.41
C ALA A 41 1.15 1.93 -5.89
N TYR A 42 0.64 2.76 -4.97
CA TYR A 42 -0.15 3.94 -5.33
C TYR A 42 0.64 4.90 -6.21
N LEU A 43 1.90 5.17 -5.85
CA LEU A 43 2.78 6.00 -6.65
C LEU A 43 3.00 5.43 -8.06
N GLY A 44 3.20 4.12 -8.16
CA GLY A 44 3.40 3.44 -9.45
C GLY A 44 2.17 3.44 -10.36
N GLN A 45 0.96 3.52 -9.79
CA GLN A 45 -0.29 3.59 -10.56
C GLN A 45 -0.72 5.02 -10.88
N ALA A 46 -0.27 6.03 -10.13
CA ALA A 46 -0.69 7.41 -10.30
C ALA A 46 -0.62 7.93 -11.74
N PRO A 47 0.48 7.69 -12.52
CA PRO A 47 0.56 8.15 -13.91
C PRO A 47 -0.44 7.50 -14.86
N ARG A 48 -1.07 6.38 -14.46
CA ARG A 48 -2.03 5.63 -15.27
C ARG A 48 -3.48 6.05 -15.04
N ILE A 49 -3.73 6.81 -13.98
CA ILE A 49 -5.07 7.23 -13.59
C ILE A 49 -5.47 8.45 -14.41
N GLN A 50 -6.47 8.30 -15.28
CA GLN A 50 -6.96 9.37 -16.16
C GLN A 50 -8.00 10.28 -15.48
N SER A 51 -8.83 9.71 -14.61
CA SER A 51 -9.81 10.48 -13.84
C SER A 51 -9.13 11.30 -12.75
N LYS A 52 -9.31 12.62 -12.79
CA LYS A 52 -8.77 13.52 -11.76
C LYS A 52 -9.36 13.24 -10.37
N GLU A 53 -10.62 12.84 -10.31
CA GLU A 53 -11.29 12.48 -9.06
C GLU A 53 -10.68 11.22 -8.44
N ILE A 54 -10.46 10.17 -9.24
CA ILE A 54 -9.79 8.95 -8.79
C ILE A 54 -8.35 9.23 -8.40
N LEU A 55 -7.63 10.04 -9.18
CA LEU A 55 -6.26 10.42 -8.87
C LEU A 55 -6.18 11.18 -7.53
N ALA A 56 -7.09 12.11 -7.28
CA ALA A 56 -7.14 12.82 -6.00
C ALA A 56 -7.35 11.87 -4.81
N ALA A 57 -8.25 10.89 -4.94
CA ALA A 57 -8.47 9.86 -3.94
C ALA A 57 -7.21 8.98 -3.74
N ALA A 58 -6.58 8.56 -4.83
CA ALA A 58 -5.36 7.76 -4.77
C ALA A 58 -4.19 8.50 -4.10
N LEU A 59 -4.02 9.79 -4.40
CA LEU A 59 -2.99 10.62 -3.77
C LEU A 59 -3.26 10.86 -2.28
N ALA A 60 -4.53 11.03 -1.89
CA ALA A 60 -4.90 11.14 -0.48
C ALA A 60 -4.54 9.87 0.30
N ILE A 61 -4.81 8.69 -0.27
CA ILE A 61 -4.43 7.40 0.31
C ILE A 61 -2.91 7.26 0.34
N HIS A 62 -2.23 7.50 -0.78
CA HIS A 62 -0.77 7.44 -0.88
C HIS A 62 -0.07 8.26 0.21
N THR A 63 -0.57 9.47 0.48
CA THR A 63 -0.03 10.35 1.53
C THR A 63 -0.12 9.70 2.91
N VAL A 64 -1.24 9.07 3.24
CA VAL A 64 -1.44 8.40 4.53
C VAL A 64 -0.59 7.13 4.63
N GLU A 65 -0.53 6.30 3.59
CA GLU A 65 0.33 5.12 3.52
C GLU A 65 1.81 5.49 3.76
N GLY A 66 2.28 6.57 3.17
CA GLY A 66 3.64 7.09 3.38
C GLY A 66 3.90 7.49 4.84
N ARG A 67 2.93 8.11 5.51
CA ARG A 67 3.04 8.48 6.93
C ARG A 67 3.05 7.25 7.84
N HIS A 68 2.19 6.26 7.57
CA HIS A 68 2.17 5.01 8.30
C HIS A 68 3.49 4.25 8.14
N ALA A 69 3.97 4.15 6.89
CA ALA A 69 5.25 3.52 6.58
C ALA A 69 6.41 4.17 7.35
N ALA A 70 6.47 5.51 7.36
CA ALA A 70 7.51 6.25 8.09
C ALA A 70 7.47 5.97 9.59
N ALA A 71 6.28 6.00 10.20
CA ALA A 71 6.13 5.71 11.63
C ALA A 71 6.53 4.28 11.98
N LEU A 72 6.12 3.29 11.17
CA LEU A 72 6.46 1.89 11.39
C LEU A 72 7.96 1.60 11.15
N ASN A 73 8.55 2.23 10.12
CA ASN A 73 9.98 2.14 9.89
C ASN A 73 10.77 2.67 11.09
N ASP A 74 10.36 3.81 11.65
CA ASP A 74 11.00 4.40 12.84
C ASP A 74 10.90 3.48 14.06
N LEU A 75 9.74 2.87 14.31
CA LEU A 75 9.54 1.86 15.35
C LEU A 75 10.48 0.65 15.19
N LEU A 76 10.85 0.32 13.96
CA LEU A 76 11.79 -0.77 13.63
C LEU A 76 13.24 -0.32 13.57
N HIS A 77 13.55 0.91 13.99
CA HIS A 77 14.88 1.52 13.89
C HIS A 77 15.43 1.57 12.45
N LYS A 78 14.52 1.75 11.50
CA LYS A 78 14.83 1.95 10.07
C LYS A 78 14.58 3.40 9.68
N SER A 79 15.15 3.81 8.54
CA SER A 79 14.90 5.16 8.03
C SER A 79 13.41 5.40 7.75
N PRO A 80 12.82 6.51 8.23
CA PRO A 80 11.46 6.92 7.84
C PRO A 80 11.33 7.19 6.33
N THR A 81 12.45 7.52 5.68
CA THR A 81 12.53 7.79 4.24
C THR A 81 13.59 6.88 3.60
N PRO A 82 13.29 5.57 3.43
CA PRO A 82 14.27 4.58 2.99
C PRO A 82 14.84 4.85 1.59
N ASP A 83 14.08 5.55 0.76
CA ASP A 83 14.47 5.91 -0.62
C ASP A 83 15.03 7.34 -0.74
N GLY A 84 15.22 8.04 0.38
CA GLY A 84 15.69 9.42 0.41
C GLY A 84 14.57 10.44 0.18
N ALA A 85 14.86 11.52 -0.52
CA ALA A 85 13.91 12.64 -0.72
C ALA A 85 12.76 12.30 -1.68
N PHE A 86 12.93 11.30 -2.54
CA PHE A 86 11.93 10.88 -3.53
C PHE A 86 11.55 9.43 -3.31
N ALA A 87 10.26 9.19 -3.08
CA ALA A 87 9.73 7.83 -2.99
C ALA A 87 9.87 7.09 -4.32
N LYS A 88 10.11 5.78 -4.27
CA LYS A 88 10.21 4.92 -5.47
C LYS A 88 8.88 4.27 -5.78
N PRO A 89 8.39 4.37 -7.02
CA PRO A 89 7.19 3.66 -7.45
C PRO A 89 7.46 2.17 -7.64
N MET A 90 6.42 1.35 -7.45
CA MET A 90 6.41 -0.06 -7.84
C MET A 90 5.33 -0.33 -8.87
N SER A 91 5.67 -1.10 -9.89
CA SER A 91 4.70 -1.58 -10.88
C SER A 91 3.82 -2.69 -10.31
N MET A 92 2.69 -2.97 -10.95
CA MET A 92 1.83 -4.12 -10.60
C MET A 92 2.62 -5.44 -10.59
N ALA A 93 3.51 -5.65 -11.57
CA ALA A 93 4.35 -6.83 -11.65
C ALA A 93 5.32 -6.99 -10.48
N GLN A 94 5.72 -5.88 -9.85
CA GLN A 94 6.56 -5.90 -8.65
C GLN A 94 5.75 -6.07 -7.37
N VAL A 95 4.53 -5.52 -7.31
CA VAL A 95 3.65 -5.58 -6.13
C VAL A 95 3.02 -6.95 -5.95
N LEU A 96 2.48 -7.54 -7.03
CA LEU A 96 1.72 -8.80 -6.97
C LEU A 96 2.47 -9.97 -6.31
N PRO A 97 3.75 -10.22 -6.60
CA PRO A 97 4.48 -11.31 -5.95
C PRO A 97 4.60 -11.15 -4.43
N VAL A 98 4.60 -9.90 -3.93
CA VAL A 98 4.72 -9.61 -2.50
C VAL A 98 3.39 -9.83 -1.78
N VAL A 99 2.25 -9.48 -2.40
CA VAL A 99 0.93 -9.61 -1.77
C VAL A 99 0.28 -10.98 -1.99
N LYS A 100 0.61 -11.65 -3.10
CA LYS A 100 0.01 -12.94 -3.47
C LYS A 100 0.06 -14.00 -2.36
N PRO A 101 1.14 -14.16 -1.59
CA PRO A 101 1.19 -15.14 -0.49
C PRO A 101 0.14 -14.91 0.60
N PHE A 102 -0.39 -13.69 0.73
CA PHE A 102 -1.39 -13.34 1.74
C PHE A 102 -2.83 -13.45 1.23
N ILE A 103 -3.03 -13.63 -0.08
CA ILE A 103 -4.35 -13.76 -0.70
C ILE A 103 -4.74 -15.24 -0.70
N VAL A 104 -5.87 -15.57 -0.05
CA VAL A 104 -6.37 -16.94 0.06
C VAL A 104 -7.65 -17.20 -0.77
N SER A 105 -8.28 -16.16 -1.26
CA SER A 105 -9.44 -16.28 -2.15
C SER A 105 -9.72 -15.01 -2.95
#